data_96e1cc5114860be8a0d9177f409fda9b
#
_entry.id   96e1cc5114860be8a0d9177f409fda9b
#
_cell.length_a   1.000
_cell.length_b   1.000
_cell.length_c   1.000
_cell.angle_alpha   90.00
_cell.angle_beta   90.00
_cell.angle_gamma   90.00
#
_symmetry.space_group_name_H-M   'P 1'
#
loop_
_entity.id
_entity.type
_entity.pdbx_description
1 polymer ?
#
loop_
_entity_poly.entity_id
_entity_poly.type
_entity_poly.pdbx_seq_one_letter_code
_entity_poly.pdbx_strand_id
1 'polypeptide(L)'
;MENISKSEQLQHLYWRAGFGATHEHLLKENRPVKTVVKEMLTQSSFQPLVVVDINQFKSNKTLKKLVTNGKPDREAIKMRIKGNAGLIRDLNVLWIEKMASGKDVLREKMALFWHGHFACRVLNPAAVQRYLNTIRTHALGNFADLLMAVSKEPAMLQFLNNQQNRKDAPNENFAREVMELFTLGRASGSYTEADIKDAARAFTGWGYNLRGEFTFRKNQHDDGLKMILGQTGHFEGEDVIRLLLEKKQTARFVAGKIYQFLVSEQTENPEAETRIKGLAEKFYKSGYDIARLLDDILTADWFYETSVRGNRIKSPVELLVGMQHSLGLVFQQKQSLIFIQRTLGQVLLYPPNVAGWPGGRNWIDSSSLLFRMKLPDLILRSHAVTLQPKQDGDVNTELLARRGGDLMQVEINWDAFEKSFSGVGSDQLADALADYLIQQPLGKTQRALILQTAGSSAPDERIRNLTAALMALPEYQLC
;
A
#
# COMPACT_ATOMS: atom_id res chain seq x y z
N MET A 1 14.71 -27.80 -12.15
CA MET A 1 14.57 -26.61 -11.31
C MET A 1 15.95 -26.09 -11.03
N GLU A 2 16.28 -24.86 -11.45
CA GLU A 2 17.55 -24.23 -11.05
C GLU A 2 17.53 -24.09 -9.53
N ASN A 3 18.60 -24.55 -8.90
CA ASN A 3 18.75 -24.44 -7.44
C ASN A 3 19.01 -22.97 -7.08
N ILE A 4 17.96 -22.24 -6.74
CA ILE A 4 18.04 -20.86 -6.28
C ILE A 4 18.74 -20.85 -4.92
N SER A 5 19.75 -19.99 -4.77
CA SER A 5 20.48 -19.84 -3.51
C SER A 5 19.55 -19.34 -2.39
N LYS A 6 19.88 -19.66 -1.16
CA LYS A 6 19.11 -19.20 0.01
C LYS A 6 19.08 -17.67 0.11
N SER A 7 20.16 -17.00 -0.26
CA SER A 7 20.24 -15.53 -0.28
C SER A 7 19.21 -14.93 -1.24
N GLU A 8 19.09 -15.50 -2.44
CA GLU A 8 18.10 -15.06 -3.43
C GLU A 8 16.67 -15.32 -2.97
N GLN A 9 16.41 -16.46 -2.30
CA GLN A 9 15.09 -16.74 -1.71
C GLN A 9 14.72 -15.70 -0.65
N LEU A 10 15.64 -15.36 0.24
CA LEU A 10 15.43 -14.35 1.29
C LEU A 10 15.24 -12.95 0.69
N GLN A 11 16.05 -12.58 -0.29
CA GLN A 11 15.89 -11.31 -1.00
C GLN A 11 14.51 -11.21 -1.64
N HIS A 12 14.07 -12.25 -2.36
CA HIS A 12 12.73 -12.30 -2.95
C HIS A 12 11.64 -12.19 -1.88
N LEU A 13 11.75 -12.97 -0.80
CA LEU A 13 10.80 -12.91 0.32
C LEU A 13 10.68 -11.49 0.89
N TYR A 14 11.81 -10.84 1.20
CA TYR A 14 11.78 -9.50 1.80
C TYR A 14 11.24 -8.43 0.85
N TRP A 15 11.43 -8.56 -0.46
CA TRP A 15 10.79 -7.65 -1.42
C TRP A 15 9.28 -7.89 -1.54
N ARG A 16 8.83 -9.15 -1.51
CA ARG A 16 7.42 -9.48 -1.68
C ARG A 16 6.60 -9.33 -0.40
N ALA A 17 7.13 -9.83 0.71
CA ALA A 17 6.49 -9.76 2.02
C ALA A 17 6.81 -8.47 2.80
N GLY A 18 7.71 -7.64 2.28
CA GLY A 18 8.12 -6.37 2.86
C GLY A 18 8.49 -5.34 1.80
N PHE A 19 9.56 -4.58 2.06
CA PHE A 19 10.06 -3.50 1.22
C PHE A 19 11.56 -3.66 0.90
N GLY A 20 12.03 -4.90 0.81
CA GLY A 20 13.44 -5.25 0.74
C GLY A 20 14.05 -5.50 2.13
N ALA A 21 15.35 -5.69 2.18
CA ALA A 21 16.14 -5.84 3.40
C ALA A 21 17.49 -5.12 3.24
N THR A 22 18.18 -4.79 4.34
CA THR A 22 19.54 -4.28 4.26
C THR A 22 20.49 -5.42 3.89
N HIS A 23 21.60 -5.10 3.20
CA HIS A 23 22.61 -6.11 2.83
C HIS A 23 23.17 -6.84 4.06
N GLU A 24 23.46 -6.09 5.13
CA GLU A 24 23.91 -6.64 6.40
C GLU A 24 22.94 -7.66 6.99
N HIS A 25 21.61 -7.38 6.90
CA HIS A 25 20.57 -8.28 7.37
C HIS A 25 20.57 -9.59 6.57
N LEU A 26 20.62 -9.51 5.22
CA LEU A 26 20.67 -10.69 4.36
C LEU A 26 21.90 -11.57 4.61
N LEU A 27 23.07 -10.96 4.85
CA LEU A 27 24.30 -11.69 5.19
C LEU A 27 24.21 -12.43 6.53
N LYS A 28 23.53 -11.84 7.51
CA LYS A 28 23.40 -12.43 8.86
C LYS A 28 22.26 -13.44 8.97
N GLU A 29 21.30 -13.44 8.04
CA GLU A 29 20.12 -14.29 8.09
C GLU A 29 20.44 -15.74 7.67
N ASN A 30 20.60 -16.61 8.66
CA ASN A 30 20.98 -18.01 8.46
C ASN A 30 19.81 -18.99 8.66
N ARG A 31 18.63 -18.51 9.05
CA ARG A 31 17.46 -19.37 9.32
C ARG A 31 16.81 -19.87 8.02
N PRO A 32 16.12 -21.02 8.05
CA PRO A 32 15.30 -21.46 6.93
C PRO A 32 14.21 -20.43 6.59
N VAL A 33 13.90 -20.26 5.31
CA VAL A 33 12.87 -19.32 4.82
C VAL A 33 11.53 -19.51 5.55
N LYS A 34 11.09 -20.75 5.75
CA LYS A 34 9.82 -21.04 6.48
C LYS A 34 9.85 -20.51 7.93
N THR A 35 11.01 -20.51 8.58
CA THR A 35 11.15 -19.94 9.93
C THR A 35 11.01 -18.41 9.90
N VAL A 36 11.63 -17.77 8.91
CA VAL A 36 11.52 -16.31 8.70
C VAL A 36 10.09 -15.91 8.42
N VAL A 37 9.39 -16.63 7.54
CA VAL A 37 7.95 -16.40 7.25
C VAL A 37 7.11 -16.51 8.51
N LYS A 38 7.30 -17.58 9.31
CA LYS A 38 6.56 -17.77 10.55
C LYS A 38 6.78 -16.63 11.55
N GLU A 39 8.01 -16.12 11.64
CA GLU A 39 8.30 -14.97 12.48
C GLU A 39 7.61 -13.70 11.96
N MET A 40 7.66 -13.42 10.66
CA MET A 40 6.96 -12.28 10.05
C MET A 40 5.44 -12.31 10.34
N LEU A 41 4.83 -13.49 10.35
CA LEU A 41 3.40 -13.69 10.64
C LEU A 41 3.07 -13.52 12.13
N THR A 42 4.00 -13.87 13.03
CA THR A 42 3.78 -13.85 14.47
C THR A 42 4.29 -12.58 15.16
N GLN A 43 5.16 -11.79 14.51
CA GLN A 43 5.60 -10.50 15.05
C GLN A 43 4.40 -9.58 15.27
N SER A 44 4.20 -9.20 16.53
CA SER A 44 3.08 -8.36 16.95
C SER A 44 3.55 -7.26 17.89
N SER A 45 4.29 -6.31 17.33
CA SER A 45 4.60 -5.05 18.01
C SER A 45 3.73 -3.90 17.46
N PHE A 46 2.46 -4.18 17.16
CA PHE A 46 1.55 -3.18 16.62
C PHE A 46 1.54 -1.93 17.51
N GLN A 47 1.89 -0.81 16.89
CA GLN A 47 1.77 0.51 17.48
C GLN A 47 0.91 1.38 16.55
N PRO A 48 -0.14 2.03 17.05
CA PRO A 48 -0.94 2.93 16.25
C PRO A 48 -0.10 4.13 15.79
N LEU A 49 -0.33 4.58 14.56
CA LEU A 49 0.21 5.85 14.07
C LEU A 49 -0.70 6.98 14.57
N VAL A 50 -0.11 7.97 15.23
CA VAL A 50 -0.85 9.06 15.86
C VAL A 50 -0.26 10.41 15.45
N VAL A 51 -1.06 11.21 14.77
CA VAL A 51 -0.77 12.61 14.40
C VAL A 51 -1.78 13.57 15.00
N VAL A 52 -2.93 13.04 15.44
CA VAL A 52 -3.98 13.81 16.09
C VAL A 52 -4.52 13.03 17.28
N ASP A 53 -4.68 13.75 18.41
CA ASP A 53 -5.43 13.19 19.55
C ASP A 53 -6.93 13.16 19.20
N ILE A 54 -7.46 11.97 19.00
CA ILE A 54 -8.87 11.74 18.68
C ILE A 54 -9.79 12.35 19.76
N ASN A 55 -9.35 12.43 21.01
CA ASN A 55 -10.13 13.03 22.09
C ASN A 55 -10.24 14.55 21.97
N GLN A 56 -9.25 15.23 21.42
CA GLN A 56 -9.31 16.68 21.18
C GLN A 56 -10.29 17.05 20.05
N PHE A 57 -10.50 16.15 19.08
CA PHE A 57 -11.52 16.36 18.02
C PHE A 57 -12.97 16.38 18.54
N LYS A 58 -13.22 15.85 19.74
CA LYS A 58 -14.55 15.79 20.37
C LYS A 58 -15.06 17.15 20.86
N SER A 59 -14.28 18.22 20.73
CA SER A 59 -14.65 19.52 21.28
C SER A 59 -15.59 20.32 20.36
N ASN A 60 -16.82 20.51 20.77
CA ASN A 60 -17.80 21.42 20.15
C ASN A 60 -17.33 22.88 20.02
N LYS A 61 -16.26 23.28 20.74
CA LYS A 61 -15.67 24.63 20.63
C LYS A 61 -15.10 24.91 19.24
N THR A 62 -14.62 23.88 18.54
CA THR A 62 -14.03 24.02 17.20
C THR A 62 -15.08 24.31 16.13
N LEU A 63 -16.29 23.77 16.28
CA LEU A 63 -17.41 24.03 15.34
C LEU A 63 -17.98 25.44 15.48
N LYS A 64 -18.06 25.96 16.71
CA LYS A 64 -18.54 27.33 16.97
C LYS A 64 -17.64 28.42 16.36
N LYS A 65 -16.33 28.15 16.19
CA LYS A 65 -15.38 29.08 15.56
C LYS A 65 -15.51 29.20 14.03
N LEU A 66 -16.31 28.34 13.37
CA LEU A 66 -16.53 28.38 11.93
C LEU A 66 -17.71 29.24 11.51
N VAL A 67 -18.42 29.83 12.47
CA VAL A 67 -19.56 30.70 12.24
C VAL A 67 -19.35 32.01 12.95
N THR A 68 -19.30 33.12 12.19
CA THR A 68 -19.23 34.48 12.71
C THR A 68 -20.55 35.20 12.33
N ASN A 69 -21.25 35.74 13.34
CA ASN A 69 -22.56 36.41 13.16
C ASN A 69 -23.60 35.57 12.39
N GLY A 70 -23.68 34.24 12.68
CA GLY A 70 -24.63 33.31 12.03
C GLY A 70 -24.28 32.92 10.59
N LYS A 71 -23.17 33.42 10.04
CA LYS A 71 -22.70 33.08 8.69
C LYS A 71 -21.39 32.26 8.74
N PRO A 72 -21.19 31.32 7.78
CA PRO A 72 -19.93 30.59 7.68
C PRO A 72 -18.73 31.53 7.49
N ASP A 73 -17.74 31.44 8.37
CA ASP A 73 -16.48 32.15 8.23
C ASP A 73 -15.58 31.44 7.21
N ARG A 74 -15.51 32.00 5.99
CA ARG A 74 -14.76 31.41 4.87
C ARG A 74 -13.26 31.27 5.16
N GLU A 75 -12.65 32.22 5.84
CA GLU A 75 -11.22 32.17 6.18
C GLU A 75 -10.96 31.11 7.24
N ALA A 76 -11.79 31.03 8.30
CA ALA A 76 -11.69 29.98 9.31
C ALA A 76 -11.88 28.58 8.70
N ILE A 77 -12.81 28.43 7.76
CA ILE A 77 -13.01 27.17 7.02
C ILE A 77 -11.79 26.83 6.17
N LYS A 78 -11.26 27.78 5.42
CA LYS A 78 -10.05 27.59 4.58
C LYS A 78 -8.83 27.20 5.42
N MET A 79 -8.61 27.89 6.53
CA MET A 79 -7.51 27.57 7.47
C MET A 79 -7.68 26.17 8.05
N ARG A 80 -8.90 25.75 8.40
CA ARG A 80 -9.18 24.39 8.88
C ARG A 80 -8.91 23.32 7.81
N ILE A 81 -9.35 23.54 6.57
CA ILE A 81 -9.09 22.62 5.46
C ILE A 81 -7.59 22.48 5.26
N LYS A 82 -6.83 23.59 5.25
CA LYS A 82 -5.37 23.58 5.12
C LYS A 82 -4.70 22.85 6.30
N GLY A 83 -5.15 23.08 7.53
CA GLY A 83 -4.65 22.39 8.73
C GLY A 83 -4.93 20.89 8.68
N ASN A 84 -6.14 20.48 8.32
CA ASN A 84 -6.52 19.08 8.17
C ASN A 84 -5.66 18.37 7.10
N ALA A 85 -5.47 19.02 5.95
CA ALA A 85 -4.61 18.50 4.88
C ALA A 85 -3.14 18.38 5.34
N GLY A 86 -2.68 19.26 6.23
CA GLY A 86 -1.36 19.16 6.89
C GLY A 86 -1.25 17.90 7.72
N LEU A 87 -2.18 17.67 8.64
CA LEU A 87 -2.19 16.47 9.50
C LEU A 87 -2.29 15.16 8.72
N ILE A 88 -3.07 15.13 7.62
CA ILE A 88 -3.12 13.94 6.74
C ILE A 88 -1.77 13.71 6.05
N ARG A 89 -1.08 14.76 5.63
CA ARG A 89 0.29 14.65 5.09
C ARG A 89 1.27 14.14 6.14
N ASP A 90 1.18 14.62 7.36
CA ASP A 90 2.03 14.15 8.47
C ASP A 90 1.79 12.65 8.76
N LEU A 91 0.53 12.20 8.70
CA LEU A 91 0.18 10.77 8.82
C LEU A 91 0.74 9.94 7.66
N ASN A 92 0.67 10.45 6.41
CA ASN A 92 1.25 9.81 5.25
C ASN A 92 2.77 9.61 5.44
N VAL A 93 3.48 10.67 5.81
CA VAL A 93 4.93 10.62 6.06
C VAL A 93 5.27 9.64 7.20
N LEU A 94 4.55 9.72 8.31
CA LEU A 94 4.74 8.83 9.45
C LEU A 94 4.56 7.35 9.05
N TRP A 95 3.63 7.07 8.14
CA TRP A 95 3.44 5.70 7.66
C TRP A 95 4.56 5.26 6.70
N ILE A 96 5.06 6.13 5.82
CA ILE A 96 6.27 5.86 5.00
C ILE A 96 7.47 5.56 5.92
N GLU A 97 7.71 6.39 6.94
CA GLU A 97 8.80 6.19 7.90
C GLU A 97 8.64 4.85 8.67
N LYS A 98 7.41 4.48 9.05
CA LYS A 98 7.14 3.19 9.69
C LYS A 98 7.45 2.02 8.74
N MET A 99 7.02 2.07 7.47
CA MET A 99 7.35 1.05 6.49
C MET A 99 8.86 0.94 6.26
N ALA A 100 9.57 2.06 6.17
CA ALA A 100 11.02 2.11 5.98
C ALA A 100 11.83 1.65 7.20
N SER A 101 11.23 1.62 8.40
CA SER A 101 11.92 1.20 9.63
C SER A 101 12.30 -0.28 9.68
N GLY A 102 11.80 -1.11 8.76
CA GLY A 102 12.04 -2.55 8.73
C GLY A 102 11.35 -3.35 9.86
N LYS A 103 10.48 -2.71 10.64
CA LYS A 103 9.72 -3.36 11.74
C LYS A 103 8.30 -3.69 11.29
N ASP A 104 7.83 -4.90 11.61
CA ASP A 104 6.50 -5.40 11.23
C ASP A 104 6.25 -5.35 9.71
N VAL A 105 7.28 -5.64 8.92
CA VAL A 105 7.30 -5.43 7.47
C VAL A 105 6.12 -6.07 6.74
N LEU A 106 5.75 -7.30 7.10
CA LEU A 106 4.63 -8.00 6.48
C LEU A 106 3.29 -7.36 6.83
N ARG A 107 3.12 -6.91 8.08
CA ARG A 107 1.91 -6.17 8.49
C ARG A 107 1.76 -4.86 7.70
N GLU A 108 2.83 -4.08 7.58
CA GLU A 108 2.78 -2.83 6.83
C GLU A 108 2.62 -3.06 5.33
N LYS A 109 3.19 -4.13 4.78
CA LYS A 109 3.00 -4.55 3.38
C LYS A 109 1.54 -4.91 3.11
N MET A 110 0.95 -5.72 3.98
CA MET A 110 -0.47 -6.08 3.86
C MET A 110 -1.41 -4.91 4.16
N ALA A 111 -1.04 -4.01 5.07
CA ALA A 111 -1.78 -2.76 5.28
C ALA A 111 -1.78 -1.88 4.02
N LEU A 112 -0.66 -1.81 3.30
CA LEU A 112 -0.59 -1.12 2.00
C LEU A 112 -1.50 -1.77 0.96
N PHE A 113 -1.54 -3.10 0.92
CA PHE A 113 -2.48 -3.85 0.07
C PHE A 113 -3.94 -3.52 0.42
N TRP A 114 -4.31 -3.64 1.70
CA TRP A 114 -5.67 -3.38 2.15
C TRP A 114 -6.09 -1.91 1.98
N HIS A 115 -5.15 -0.97 2.11
CA HIS A 115 -5.39 0.43 1.81
C HIS A 115 -5.72 0.68 0.32
N GLY A 116 -5.15 -0.10 -0.59
CA GLY A 116 -5.52 -0.13 -2.00
C GLY A 116 -6.86 -0.81 -2.26
N HIS A 117 -7.13 -1.92 -1.57
CA HIS A 117 -8.34 -2.72 -1.71
C HIS A 117 -9.60 -2.02 -1.15
N PHE A 118 -9.49 -1.42 0.02
CA PHE A 118 -10.53 -0.64 0.68
C PHE A 118 -10.34 0.87 0.49
N ALA A 119 -10.00 1.30 -0.73
CA ALA A 119 -9.63 2.68 -0.98
C ALA A 119 -10.65 3.68 -0.46
N CYS A 120 -10.19 4.64 0.35
CA CYS A 120 -11.03 5.63 1.01
C CYS A 120 -10.31 6.97 1.08
N ARG A 121 -11.06 8.07 0.82
CA ARG A 121 -10.54 9.43 0.86
C ARG A 121 -11.52 10.37 1.54
N VAL A 122 -11.11 10.91 2.68
CA VAL A 122 -11.86 11.95 3.42
C VAL A 122 -10.91 13.02 3.94
N LEU A 123 -11.43 14.20 4.28
CA LEU A 123 -10.65 15.35 4.74
C LEU A 123 -10.61 15.51 6.28
N ASN A 124 -11.14 14.54 7.00
CA ASN A 124 -11.09 14.53 8.47
C ASN A 124 -9.88 13.71 8.94
N PRO A 125 -8.81 14.33 9.49
CA PRO A 125 -7.58 13.61 9.85
C PRO A 125 -7.81 12.56 10.95
N ALA A 126 -8.74 12.78 11.90
CA ALA A 126 -9.05 11.79 12.92
C ALA A 126 -9.73 10.54 12.32
N ALA A 127 -10.63 10.73 11.34
CA ALA A 127 -11.27 9.62 10.66
C ALA A 127 -10.26 8.85 9.78
N VAL A 128 -9.36 9.56 9.07
CA VAL A 128 -8.30 8.94 8.28
C VAL A 128 -7.32 8.15 9.16
N GLN A 129 -6.92 8.72 10.30
CA GLN A 129 -6.01 8.06 11.26
C GLN A 129 -6.64 6.78 11.83
N ARG A 130 -7.91 6.82 12.23
CA ARG A 130 -8.63 5.63 12.72
C ARG A 130 -8.70 4.57 11.64
N TYR A 131 -9.18 4.94 10.46
CA TYR A 131 -9.29 4.05 9.30
C TYR A 131 -7.96 3.36 8.97
N LEU A 132 -6.85 4.10 8.90
CA LEU A 132 -5.53 3.53 8.66
C LEU A 132 -5.13 2.54 9.78
N ASN A 133 -5.32 2.91 11.03
CA ASN A 133 -4.98 2.03 12.15
C ASN A 133 -5.89 0.80 12.22
N THR A 134 -7.17 0.90 11.86
CA THR A 134 -8.07 -0.26 11.71
C THR A 134 -7.54 -1.24 10.66
N ILE A 135 -7.17 -0.77 9.48
CA ILE A 135 -6.54 -1.62 8.45
C ILE A 135 -5.26 -2.27 8.99
N ARG A 136 -4.36 -1.51 9.60
CA ARG A 136 -3.09 -2.02 10.13
C ARG A 136 -3.28 -3.03 11.26
N THR A 137 -4.29 -2.85 12.10
CA THR A 137 -4.62 -3.77 13.20
C THR A 137 -5.05 -5.13 12.64
N HIS A 138 -5.92 -5.14 11.64
CA HIS A 138 -6.49 -6.35 11.07
C HIS A 138 -5.71 -6.92 9.89
N ALA A 139 -4.57 -6.31 9.49
CA ALA A 139 -3.86 -6.62 8.25
C ALA A 139 -3.46 -8.09 8.08
N LEU A 140 -3.18 -8.80 9.18
CA LEU A 140 -2.78 -10.22 9.23
C LEU A 140 -3.78 -11.10 9.98
N GLY A 141 -4.95 -10.57 10.33
CA GLY A 141 -5.96 -11.27 11.11
C GLY A 141 -6.97 -12.03 10.26
N ASN A 142 -8.24 -11.91 10.61
CA ASN A 142 -9.34 -12.50 9.86
C ASN A 142 -9.95 -11.48 8.89
N PHE A 143 -10.20 -11.88 7.63
CA PHE A 143 -10.78 -10.98 6.63
C PHE A 143 -12.23 -10.59 6.94
N ALA A 144 -13.01 -11.46 7.57
CA ALA A 144 -14.38 -11.11 7.98
C ALA A 144 -14.37 -9.99 9.02
N ASP A 145 -13.46 -10.05 9.99
CA ASP A 145 -13.29 -9.00 11.01
C ASP A 145 -12.79 -7.70 10.37
N LEU A 146 -11.83 -7.79 9.44
CA LEU A 146 -11.32 -6.63 8.71
C LEU A 146 -12.43 -5.96 7.89
N LEU A 147 -13.20 -6.75 7.11
CA LEU A 147 -14.30 -6.25 6.29
C LEU A 147 -15.37 -5.57 7.16
N MET A 148 -15.76 -6.20 8.27
CA MET A 148 -16.73 -5.65 9.21
C MET A 148 -16.21 -4.34 9.85
N ALA A 149 -14.96 -4.33 10.32
CA ALA A 149 -14.36 -3.16 10.95
C ALA A 149 -14.26 -1.98 9.98
N VAL A 150 -13.77 -2.21 8.75
CA VAL A 150 -13.64 -1.18 7.71
C VAL A 150 -15.02 -0.66 7.27
N SER A 151 -16.02 -1.53 7.14
CA SER A 151 -17.39 -1.16 6.77
C SER A 151 -18.05 -0.23 7.80
N LYS A 152 -17.67 -0.32 9.06
CA LYS A 152 -18.15 0.55 10.14
C LYS A 152 -17.30 1.79 10.39
N GLU A 153 -16.17 1.95 9.69
CA GLU A 153 -15.34 3.15 9.84
C GLU A 153 -16.04 4.42 9.33
N PRO A 154 -16.06 5.50 10.11
CA PRO A 154 -16.65 6.77 9.70
C PRO A 154 -16.10 7.31 8.39
N ALA A 155 -14.81 7.10 8.14
CA ALA A 155 -14.19 7.49 6.88
C ALA A 155 -14.86 6.79 5.69
N MET A 156 -15.09 5.47 5.78
CA MET A 156 -15.70 4.67 4.73
C MET A 156 -17.18 5.04 4.55
N LEU A 157 -17.93 5.14 5.65
CA LEU A 157 -19.34 5.55 5.62
C LEU A 157 -19.54 6.95 5.03
N GLN A 158 -18.59 7.87 5.27
CA GLN A 158 -18.59 9.20 4.67
C GLN A 158 -18.23 9.15 3.19
N PHE A 159 -17.20 8.44 2.83
CA PHE A 159 -16.68 8.38 1.45
C PHE A 159 -17.69 7.77 0.49
N LEU A 160 -18.40 6.74 0.92
CA LEU A 160 -19.42 6.05 0.14
C LEU A 160 -20.85 6.56 0.41
N ASN A 161 -21.02 7.69 1.12
CA ASN A 161 -22.27 8.36 1.42
C ASN A 161 -23.30 7.51 2.19
N ASN A 162 -22.87 6.45 2.88
CA ASN A 162 -23.82 5.58 3.60
C ASN A 162 -24.50 6.27 4.80
N GLN A 163 -23.90 7.32 5.37
CA GLN A 163 -24.57 8.12 6.39
C GLN A 163 -25.87 8.80 5.93
N GLN A 164 -26.09 8.90 4.62
CA GLN A 164 -27.31 9.43 4.01
C GLN A 164 -28.29 8.32 3.60
N ASN A 165 -27.89 7.04 3.73
CA ASN A 165 -28.69 5.88 3.39
C ASN A 165 -29.80 5.66 4.44
N ARG A 166 -31.07 5.92 4.06
CA ARG A 166 -32.23 5.86 4.93
C ARG A 166 -33.36 5.07 4.27
N LYS A 167 -34.24 4.49 5.09
CA LYS A 167 -35.38 3.68 4.60
C LYS A 167 -36.22 4.37 3.55
N ASP A 168 -36.42 5.70 3.66
CA ASP A 168 -37.23 6.49 2.74
C ASP A 168 -36.46 6.90 1.46
N ALA A 169 -35.15 6.78 1.46
CA ALA A 169 -34.27 7.12 0.34
C ALA A 169 -32.99 6.23 0.39
N PRO A 170 -33.11 4.95 0.06
CA PRO A 170 -31.94 4.04 0.05
C PRO A 170 -30.88 4.50 -0.95
N ASN A 171 -29.61 4.41 -0.55
CA ASN A 171 -28.44 4.75 -1.36
C ASN A 171 -27.61 3.51 -1.61
N GLU A 172 -27.48 3.12 -2.88
CA GLU A 172 -26.83 1.88 -3.29
C GLU A 172 -25.30 1.93 -3.26
N ASN A 173 -24.68 3.11 -3.20
CA ASN A 173 -23.24 3.27 -3.43
C ASN A 173 -22.41 2.39 -2.50
N PHE A 174 -22.69 2.43 -1.20
CA PHE A 174 -21.96 1.62 -0.22
C PHE A 174 -22.16 0.11 -0.45
N ALA A 175 -23.41 -0.31 -0.63
CA ALA A 175 -23.74 -1.73 -0.87
C ALA A 175 -23.06 -2.26 -2.14
N ARG A 176 -23.10 -1.48 -3.22
CA ARG A 176 -22.45 -1.81 -4.50
C ARG A 176 -20.97 -2.04 -4.31
N GLU A 177 -20.26 -1.12 -3.67
CA GLU A 177 -18.81 -1.24 -3.50
C GLU A 177 -18.42 -2.39 -2.57
N VAL A 178 -19.21 -2.65 -1.50
CA VAL A 178 -18.99 -3.81 -0.63
C VAL A 178 -19.12 -5.13 -1.43
N MET A 179 -20.10 -5.22 -2.32
CA MET A 179 -20.32 -6.42 -3.14
C MET A 179 -19.31 -6.52 -4.30
N GLU A 180 -19.07 -5.43 -5.02
CA GLU A 180 -18.27 -5.44 -6.25
C GLU A 180 -16.78 -5.34 -6.01
N LEU A 181 -16.32 -4.40 -5.17
CA LEU A 181 -14.90 -4.15 -5.01
C LEU A 181 -14.28 -4.85 -3.83
N PHE A 182 -15.06 -5.08 -2.77
CA PHE A 182 -14.48 -5.61 -1.52
C PHE A 182 -14.63 -7.12 -1.41
N THR A 183 -15.62 -7.75 -2.10
CA THR A 183 -15.93 -9.17 -1.89
C THR A 183 -16.06 -10.00 -3.17
N LEU A 184 -17.09 -9.79 -4.01
CA LEU A 184 -17.43 -10.71 -5.10
C LEU A 184 -16.69 -10.44 -6.41
N GLY A 185 -16.28 -9.19 -6.67
CA GLY A 185 -15.75 -8.76 -7.96
C GLY A 185 -16.85 -8.38 -8.97
N ARG A 186 -16.59 -7.35 -9.79
CA ARG A 186 -17.58 -6.78 -10.74
C ARG A 186 -18.11 -7.75 -11.79
N ALA A 187 -17.24 -8.59 -12.32
CA ALA A 187 -17.57 -9.48 -13.43
C ALA A 187 -17.89 -10.92 -13.02
N SER A 188 -18.21 -11.14 -11.73
CA SER A 188 -18.36 -12.51 -11.20
C SER A 188 -19.65 -13.21 -11.63
N GLY A 189 -20.70 -12.46 -12.01
CA GLY A 189 -22.04 -13.00 -12.22
C GLY A 189 -22.70 -13.56 -10.94
N SER A 190 -22.12 -13.28 -9.77
CA SER A 190 -22.54 -13.86 -8.48
C SER A 190 -23.63 -13.07 -7.78
N TYR A 191 -24.05 -11.95 -8.32
CA TYR A 191 -25.10 -11.05 -7.78
C TYR A 191 -25.84 -10.34 -8.90
N THR A 192 -26.97 -9.73 -8.59
CA THR A 192 -27.82 -8.96 -9.49
C THR A 192 -27.99 -7.52 -8.99
N GLU A 193 -28.51 -6.62 -9.83
CA GLU A 193 -28.88 -5.26 -9.41
C GLU A 193 -29.97 -5.27 -8.31
N ALA A 194 -30.83 -6.29 -8.29
CA ALA A 194 -31.83 -6.45 -7.24
C ALA A 194 -31.15 -6.76 -5.88
N ASP A 195 -30.12 -7.62 -5.88
CA ASP A 195 -29.32 -7.90 -4.68
C ASP A 195 -28.68 -6.65 -4.11
N ILE A 196 -28.13 -5.77 -4.98
CA ILE A 196 -27.51 -4.50 -4.56
C ILE A 196 -28.55 -3.58 -3.92
N LYS A 197 -29.74 -3.47 -4.50
CA LYS A 197 -30.84 -2.65 -3.96
C LYS A 197 -31.29 -3.13 -2.59
N ASP A 198 -31.48 -4.43 -2.44
CA ASP A 198 -31.89 -5.01 -1.16
C ASP A 198 -30.76 -4.96 -0.12
N ALA A 199 -29.49 -5.13 -0.53
CA ALA A 199 -28.35 -4.88 0.34
C ALA A 199 -28.27 -3.39 0.79
N ALA A 200 -28.55 -2.43 -0.10
CA ALA A 200 -28.61 -1.02 0.27
C ALA A 200 -29.69 -0.75 1.33
N ARG A 201 -30.85 -1.38 1.22
CA ARG A 201 -31.93 -1.34 2.24
C ARG A 201 -31.45 -1.91 3.58
N ALA A 202 -30.67 -2.99 3.54
CA ALA A 202 -30.11 -3.59 4.75
C ALA A 202 -29.06 -2.70 5.44
N PHE A 203 -28.30 -1.89 4.71
CA PHE A 203 -27.35 -0.92 5.25
C PHE A 203 -27.96 0.41 5.67
N THR A 204 -29.27 0.61 5.51
CA THR A 204 -29.95 1.84 5.97
C THR A 204 -29.78 2.01 7.48
N GLY A 205 -29.63 3.26 7.92
CA GLY A 205 -29.44 3.60 9.33
C GLY A 205 -28.00 3.47 9.85
N TRP A 206 -27.08 2.87 9.09
CA TRP A 206 -25.66 2.87 9.44
C TRP A 206 -25.07 4.26 9.25
N GLY A 207 -24.41 4.76 10.28
CA GLY A 207 -23.79 6.08 10.27
C GLY A 207 -22.79 6.24 11.41
N TYR A 208 -22.46 7.46 11.74
CA TYR A 208 -21.57 7.79 12.85
C TYR A 208 -22.03 9.07 13.57
N ASN A 209 -21.62 9.20 14.85
CA ASN A 209 -21.94 10.35 15.68
C ASN A 209 -20.90 11.47 15.52
N LEU A 210 -21.08 12.59 16.23
CA LEU A 210 -20.15 13.73 16.22
C LEU A 210 -18.74 13.40 16.78
N ARG A 211 -18.61 12.28 17.48
CA ARG A 211 -17.33 11.79 17.98
C ARG A 211 -16.61 10.87 16.98
N GLY A 212 -17.20 10.64 15.80
CA GLY A 212 -16.71 9.71 14.83
C GLY A 212 -16.82 8.24 15.28
N GLU A 213 -17.80 7.90 16.10
CA GLU A 213 -18.08 6.52 16.53
C GLU A 213 -19.25 5.99 15.67
N PHE A 214 -19.15 4.75 15.21
CA PHE A 214 -20.24 4.09 14.49
C PHE A 214 -21.55 4.13 15.30
N THR A 215 -22.66 4.38 14.63
CA THR A 215 -24.00 4.34 15.21
C THR A 215 -24.98 3.69 14.25
N PHE A 216 -25.81 2.80 14.77
CA PHE A 216 -26.99 2.30 14.06
C PHE A 216 -28.23 3.09 14.47
N ARG A 217 -28.84 3.77 13.50
CA ARG A 217 -30.05 4.60 13.70
C ARG A 217 -31.28 3.79 13.31
N LYS A 218 -31.83 3.03 14.25
CA LYS A 218 -32.95 2.13 14.04
C LYS A 218 -34.17 2.81 13.37
N ASN A 219 -34.48 4.05 13.73
CA ASN A 219 -35.57 4.82 13.13
C ASN A 219 -35.38 5.16 11.64
N GLN A 220 -34.16 5.04 11.13
CA GLN A 220 -33.82 5.26 9.72
C GLN A 220 -33.61 3.94 8.96
N HIS A 221 -33.67 2.80 9.64
CA HIS A 221 -33.49 1.47 9.05
C HIS A 221 -34.78 0.97 8.39
N ASP A 222 -34.61 0.24 7.29
CA ASP A 222 -35.66 -0.50 6.60
C ASP A 222 -35.77 -1.91 7.18
N ASP A 223 -36.74 -2.16 8.05
CA ASP A 223 -37.01 -3.46 8.67
C ASP A 223 -37.77 -4.43 7.75
N GLY A 224 -38.10 -4.03 6.50
CA GLY A 224 -38.87 -4.84 5.55
C GLY A 224 -38.12 -6.11 5.11
N LEU A 225 -38.87 -7.03 4.52
CA LEU A 225 -38.31 -8.26 3.93
C LEU A 225 -37.41 -7.91 2.75
N LYS A 226 -36.25 -8.57 2.65
CA LYS A 226 -35.25 -8.38 1.61
C LYS A 226 -34.83 -9.73 1.05
N MET A 227 -34.50 -9.76 -0.26
CA MET A 227 -33.93 -10.94 -0.90
C MET A 227 -32.53 -10.62 -1.39
N ILE A 228 -31.51 -11.23 -0.78
CA ILE A 228 -30.11 -10.95 -1.04
C ILE A 228 -29.38 -12.27 -1.31
N LEU A 229 -28.75 -12.36 -2.49
CA LEU A 229 -27.99 -13.54 -2.91
C LEU A 229 -28.75 -14.85 -2.82
N GLY A 230 -30.08 -14.81 -3.08
CA GLY A 230 -30.99 -15.95 -3.03
C GLY A 230 -31.50 -16.31 -1.64
N GLN A 231 -31.20 -15.54 -0.60
CA GLN A 231 -31.74 -15.69 0.74
C GLN A 231 -32.75 -14.58 1.04
N THR A 232 -33.85 -14.92 1.73
CA THR A 232 -34.90 -13.98 2.10
C THR A 232 -34.96 -13.83 3.61
N GLY A 233 -35.01 -12.57 4.11
CA GLY A 233 -35.03 -12.29 5.54
C GLY A 233 -35.15 -10.79 5.86
N HIS A 234 -35.26 -10.48 7.15
CA HIS A 234 -35.17 -9.13 7.69
C HIS A 234 -33.70 -8.78 7.98
N PHE A 235 -32.91 -8.64 6.91
CA PHE A 235 -31.47 -8.46 7.00
C PHE A 235 -31.08 -7.06 7.42
N GLU A 236 -30.08 -6.98 8.31
CA GLU A 236 -29.29 -5.78 8.65
C GLU A 236 -27.94 -5.78 7.91
N GLY A 237 -27.15 -4.74 8.06
CA GLY A 237 -25.86 -4.60 7.34
C GLY A 237 -24.85 -5.71 7.69
N GLU A 238 -24.82 -6.18 8.93
CA GLU A 238 -24.00 -7.29 9.38
C GLU A 238 -24.37 -8.60 8.68
N ASP A 239 -25.66 -8.82 8.43
CA ASP A 239 -26.14 -10.00 7.72
C ASP A 239 -25.69 -10.00 6.28
N VAL A 240 -25.70 -8.84 5.60
CA VAL A 240 -25.18 -8.72 4.23
C VAL A 240 -23.72 -9.14 4.18
N ILE A 241 -22.88 -8.66 5.11
CA ILE A 241 -21.46 -9.03 5.18
C ILE A 241 -21.33 -10.54 5.39
N ARG A 242 -22.13 -11.13 6.28
CA ARG A 242 -22.13 -12.60 6.51
C ARG A 242 -22.51 -13.36 5.23
N LEU A 243 -23.59 -12.95 4.54
CA LEU A 243 -24.04 -13.58 3.30
C LEU A 243 -22.98 -13.54 2.20
N LEU A 244 -22.22 -12.43 2.10
CA LEU A 244 -21.10 -12.29 1.17
C LEU A 244 -19.96 -13.24 1.51
N LEU A 245 -19.65 -13.45 2.79
CA LEU A 245 -18.62 -14.37 3.25
C LEU A 245 -19.00 -15.85 3.08
N GLU A 246 -20.30 -16.20 3.03
CA GLU A 246 -20.77 -17.54 2.71
C GLU A 246 -20.52 -17.91 1.22
N LYS A 247 -20.31 -16.91 0.33
CA LYS A 247 -20.03 -17.18 -1.07
C LYS A 247 -18.54 -17.50 -1.28
N LYS A 248 -18.24 -18.69 -1.81
CA LYS A 248 -16.86 -19.08 -2.18
C LYS A 248 -16.19 -18.09 -3.15
N GLN A 249 -16.99 -17.37 -3.92
CA GLN A 249 -16.52 -16.33 -4.82
C GLN A 249 -15.77 -15.21 -4.08
N THR A 250 -16.20 -14.85 -2.86
CA THR A 250 -15.48 -13.87 -2.01
C THR A 250 -14.06 -14.36 -1.71
N ALA A 251 -13.91 -15.62 -1.30
CA ALA A 251 -12.59 -16.19 -1.06
C ALA A 251 -11.73 -16.22 -2.33
N ARG A 252 -12.33 -16.57 -3.48
CA ARG A 252 -11.62 -16.58 -4.77
C ARG A 252 -11.15 -15.18 -5.17
N PHE A 253 -12.01 -14.18 -5.05
CA PHE A 253 -11.70 -12.81 -5.39
C PHE A 253 -10.59 -12.25 -4.50
N VAL A 254 -10.70 -12.38 -3.18
CA VAL A 254 -9.71 -11.87 -2.22
C VAL A 254 -8.37 -12.59 -2.36
N ALA A 255 -8.37 -13.94 -2.44
CA ALA A 255 -7.14 -14.71 -2.66
C ALA A 255 -6.47 -14.36 -4.00
N GLY A 256 -7.27 -14.15 -5.06
CA GLY A 256 -6.78 -13.69 -6.36
C GLY A 256 -6.11 -12.32 -6.30
N LYS A 257 -6.70 -11.37 -5.56
CA LYS A 257 -6.12 -10.04 -5.33
C LYS A 257 -4.81 -10.10 -4.54
N ILE A 258 -4.74 -10.94 -3.51
CA ILE A 258 -3.51 -11.15 -2.72
C ILE A 258 -2.44 -11.84 -3.59
N TYR A 259 -2.81 -12.84 -4.38
CA TYR A 259 -1.92 -13.47 -5.35
C TYR A 259 -1.35 -12.44 -6.34
N GLN A 260 -2.21 -11.60 -6.91
CA GLN A 260 -1.80 -10.54 -7.83
C GLN A 260 -0.81 -9.56 -7.18
N PHE A 261 -1.02 -9.24 -5.91
CA PHE A 261 -0.17 -8.31 -5.17
C PHE A 261 1.17 -8.91 -4.74
N LEU A 262 1.21 -10.20 -4.34
CA LEU A 262 2.42 -10.81 -3.78
C LEU A 262 3.17 -11.69 -4.78
N VAL A 263 2.50 -12.25 -5.79
CA VAL A 263 3.08 -13.29 -6.65
C VAL A 263 3.27 -12.81 -8.08
N SER A 264 2.19 -12.53 -8.80
CA SER A 264 2.26 -12.14 -10.21
C SER A 264 1.05 -11.35 -10.65
N GLU A 265 1.29 -10.32 -11.46
CA GLU A 265 0.22 -9.54 -12.09
C GLU A 265 -0.54 -10.33 -13.18
N GLN A 266 0.09 -11.38 -13.71
CA GLN A 266 -0.52 -12.27 -14.70
C GLN A 266 -1.31 -13.38 -14.00
N THR A 267 -2.60 -13.16 -13.82
CA THR A 267 -3.51 -14.09 -13.13
C THR A 267 -4.35 -14.95 -14.07
N GLU A 268 -4.33 -14.66 -15.38
CA GLU A 268 -5.22 -15.28 -16.38
C GLU A 268 -4.60 -16.51 -17.08
N ASN A 269 -3.43 -16.99 -16.63
CA ASN A 269 -2.86 -18.22 -17.15
C ASN A 269 -3.29 -19.44 -16.32
N PRO A 270 -3.32 -20.67 -16.91
CA PRO A 270 -3.84 -21.86 -16.24
C PRO A 270 -3.15 -22.23 -14.93
N GLU A 271 -1.87 -21.92 -14.82
CA GLU A 271 -1.07 -22.20 -13.63
C GLU A 271 -1.47 -21.26 -12.48
N ALA A 272 -1.56 -19.95 -12.73
CA ALA A 272 -2.04 -18.96 -11.77
C ALA A 272 -3.49 -19.26 -11.34
N GLU A 273 -4.37 -19.62 -12.26
CA GLU A 273 -5.74 -20.01 -11.96
C GLU A 273 -5.81 -21.23 -11.02
N THR A 274 -4.98 -22.23 -11.25
CA THR A 274 -4.90 -23.43 -10.42
C THR A 274 -4.41 -23.08 -9.02
N ARG A 275 -3.34 -22.28 -8.90
CA ARG A 275 -2.80 -21.79 -7.63
C ARG A 275 -3.84 -20.96 -6.87
N ILE A 276 -4.48 -20.01 -7.53
CA ILE A 276 -5.52 -19.14 -6.92
C ILE A 276 -6.70 -19.98 -6.44
N LYS A 277 -7.17 -20.95 -7.23
CA LYS A 277 -8.27 -21.84 -6.83
C LYS A 277 -7.93 -22.64 -5.57
N GLY A 278 -6.73 -23.23 -5.51
CA GLY A 278 -6.27 -23.97 -4.34
C GLY A 278 -6.15 -23.08 -3.09
N LEU A 279 -5.58 -21.89 -3.24
CA LEU A 279 -5.48 -20.90 -2.16
C LEU A 279 -6.85 -20.44 -1.67
N ALA A 280 -7.78 -20.16 -2.58
CA ALA A 280 -9.14 -19.75 -2.25
C ALA A 280 -9.93 -20.80 -1.48
N GLU A 281 -9.79 -22.09 -1.84
CA GLU A 281 -10.43 -23.18 -1.11
C GLU A 281 -9.91 -23.29 0.33
N LYS A 282 -8.61 -23.18 0.53
CA LYS A 282 -7.99 -23.18 1.85
C LYS A 282 -8.41 -21.95 2.66
N PHE A 283 -8.42 -20.79 2.05
CA PHE A 283 -8.81 -19.52 2.66
C PHE A 283 -10.28 -19.55 3.11
N TYR A 284 -11.19 -20.07 2.28
CA TYR A 284 -12.58 -20.27 2.66
C TYR A 284 -12.72 -21.24 3.84
N LYS A 285 -12.04 -22.40 3.78
CA LYS A 285 -12.08 -23.44 4.83
C LYS A 285 -11.46 -22.98 6.15
N SER A 286 -10.49 -22.05 6.13
CA SER A 286 -9.90 -21.47 7.34
C SER A 286 -10.81 -20.45 8.02
N GLY A 287 -11.99 -20.14 7.47
CA GLY A 287 -12.83 -19.04 7.93
C GLY A 287 -12.22 -17.68 7.64
N TYR A 288 -11.51 -17.56 6.51
CA TYR A 288 -10.87 -16.30 6.05
C TYR A 288 -9.67 -15.83 6.89
N ASP A 289 -8.84 -16.76 7.36
CA ASP A 289 -7.59 -16.47 8.07
C ASP A 289 -6.52 -15.96 7.09
N ILE A 290 -6.18 -14.65 7.16
CA ILE A 290 -5.21 -13.99 6.28
C ILE A 290 -3.81 -14.52 6.55
N ALA A 291 -3.41 -14.68 7.81
CA ALA A 291 -2.06 -15.18 8.14
C ALA A 291 -1.81 -16.57 7.56
N ARG A 292 -2.83 -17.44 7.60
CA ARG A 292 -2.75 -18.78 7.02
C ARG A 292 -2.66 -18.75 5.49
N LEU A 293 -3.41 -17.88 4.83
CA LEU A 293 -3.30 -17.67 3.38
C LEU A 293 -1.90 -17.18 2.99
N LEU A 294 -1.34 -16.25 3.76
CA LEU A 294 0.01 -15.74 3.54
C LEU A 294 1.09 -16.80 3.78
N ASP A 295 0.93 -17.64 4.82
CA ASP A 295 1.82 -18.78 5.05
C ASP A 295 1.79 -19.75 3.87
N ASP A 296 0.61 -20.11 3.37
CA ASP A 296 0.43 -20.98 2.20
C ASP A 296 1.10 -20.40 0.93
N ILE A 297 1.14 -19.09 0.77
CA ILE A 297 1.80 -18.42 -0.37
C ILE A 297 3.32 -18.35 -0.15
N LEU A 298 3.76 -17.77 0.97
CA LEU A 298 5.16 -17.39 1.20
C LEU A 298 6.05 -18.61 1.51
N THR A 299 5.47 -19.77 1.85
CA THR A 299 6.24 -21.00 2.07
C THR A 299 6.15 -22.01 0.92
N ALA A 300 5.41 -21.68 -0.13
CA ALA A 300 5.27 -22.55 -1.30
C ALA A 300 6.53 -22.52 -2.16
N ASP A 301 6.97 -23.67 -2.65
CA ASP A 301 8.15 -23.77 -3.50
C ASP A 301 8.03 -22.96 -4.79
N TRP A 302 6.82 -22.94 -5.40
CA TRP A 302 6.54 -22.17 -6.60
C TRP A 302 6.65 -20.64 -6.41
N PHE A 303 6.57 -20.14 -5.18
CA PHE A 303 6.75 -18.72 -4.90
C PHE A 303 8.18 -18.25 -5.20
N TYR A 304 9.15 -19.15 -5.11
CA TYR A 304 10.58 -18.88 -5.33
C TYR A 304 11.07 -19.26 -6.73
N GLU A 305 10.19 -19.69 -7.63
CA GLU A 305 10.57 -20.01 -9.01
C GLU A 305 11.05 -18.76 -9.76
N THR A 306 11.96 -18.95 -10.71
CA THR A 306 12.53 -17.88 -11.55
C THR A 306 11.43 -17.08 -12.28
N SER A 307 10.32 -17.74 -12.66
CA SER A 307 9.16 -17.11 -13.30
C SER A 307 8.41 -16.12 -12.39
N VAL A 308 8.58 -16.24 -11.08
CA VAL A 308 7.92 -15.37 -10.07
C VAL A 308 8.85 -14.25 -9.60
N ARG A 309 10.16 -14.47 -9.63
CA ARG A 309 11.16 -13.49 -9.21
C ARG A 309 11.31 -12.36 -10.22
N GLY A 310 11.32 -11.12 -9.74
CA GLY A 310 11.50 -9.94 -10.60
C GLY A 310 10.45 -9.78 -11.69
N ASN A 311 9.25 -10.32 -11.51
CA ASN A 311 8.18 -10.26 -12.52
C ASN A 311 7.09 -9.22 -12.22
N ARG A 312 7.20 -8.52 -11.09
CA ARG A 312 6.22 -7.53 -10.65
C ARG A 312 6.85 -6.13 -10.56
N ILE A 313 6.15 -5.14 -11.08
CA ILE A 313 6.59 -3.74 -11.02
C ILE A 313 6.36 -3.23 -9.59
N LYS A 314 7.41 -2.70 -8.97
CA LYS A 314 7.30 -2.00 -7.68
C LYS A 314 6.34 -0.83 -7.81
N SER A 315 5.33 -0.77 -6.97
CA SER A 315 4.50 0.44 -6.86
C SER A 315 5.37 1.64 -6.42
N PRO A 316 4.94 2.88 -6.65
CA PRO A 316 5.70 4.06 -6.23
C PRO A 316 6.11 4.06 -4.75
N VAL A 317 5.21 3.61 -3.87
CA VAL A 317 5.50 3.50 -2.44
C VAL A 317 6.50 2.37 -2.15
N GLU A 318 6.37 1.21 -2.80
CA GLU A 318 7.34 0.12 -2.66
C GLU A 318 8.74 0.53 -3.13
N LEU A 319 8.84 1.28 -4.23
CA LEU A 319 10.11 1.81 -4.72
C LEU A 319 10.73 2.78 -3.70
N LEU A 320 9.96 3.77 -3.27
CA LEU A 320 10.43 4.81 -2.33
C LEU A 320 10.86 4.22 -0.99
N VAL A 321 10.01 3.40 -0.39
CA VAL A 321 10.28 2.74 0.90
C VAL A 321 11.44 1.74 0.77
N GLY A 322 11.50 1.02 -0.35
CA GLY A 322 12.58 0.08 -0.62
C GLY A 322 13.95 0.77 -0.72
N MET A 323 14.03 1.93 -1.39
CA MET A 323 15.25 2.73 -1.42
C MET A 323 15.66 3.20 -0.01
N GLN A 324 14.70 3.73 0.77
CA GLN A 324 14.96 4.16 2.15
C GLN A 324 15.47 3.01 3.01
N HIS A 325 14.81 1.87 2.96
CA HIS A 325 15.16 0.72 3.80
C HIS A 325 16.49 0.07 3.38
N SER A 326 16.69 -0.17 2.08
CA SER A 326 17.89 -0.86 1.57
C SER A 326 19.18 -0.07 1.81
N LEU A 327 19.11 1.26 1.75
CA LEU A 327 20.28 2.15 1.90
C LEU A 327 20.36 2.82 3.28
N GLY A 328 19.35 2.63 4.14
CA GLY A 328 19.27 3.35 5.41
C GLY A 328 19.16 4.87 5.21
N LEU A 329 18.52 5.31 4.11
CA LEU A 329 18.44 6.74 3.80
C LEU A 329 17.28 7.43 4.51
N VAL A 330 17.50 8.66 4.94
CA VAL A 330 16.52 9.51 5.62
C VAL A 330 16.41 10.83 4.88
N PHE A 331 15.17 11.20 4.47
CA PHE A 331 14.92 12.49 3.86
C PHE A 331 14.90 13.59 4.94
N GLN A 332 15.71 14.64 4.75
CA GLN A 332 15.73 15.78 5.67
C GLN A 332 14.44 16.59 5.61
N GLN A 333 13.83 16.65 4.42
CA GLN A 333 12.56 17.34 4.22
C GLN A 333 11.43 16.35 3.96
N LYS A 334 10.43 16.32 4.84
CA LYS A 334 9.24 15.45 4.73
C LYS A 334 8.43 15.70 3.44
N GLN A 335 8.50 16.92 2.90
CA GLN A 335 7.86 17.31 1.64
C GLN A 335 8.36 16.49 0.45
N SER A 336 9.60 16.03 0.49
CA SER A 336 10.22 15.20 -0.56
C SER A 336 9.47 13.89 -0.75
N LEU A 337 9.08 13.25 0.36
CA LEU A 337 8.31 12.00 0.32
C LEU A 337 6.96 12.18 -0.38
N ILE A 338 6.27 13.30 -0.10
CA ILE A 338 4.99 13.61 -0.75
C ILE A 338 5.20 13.97 -2.23
N PHE A 339 6.28 14.70 -2.54
CA PHE A 339 6.61 15.06 -3.92
C PHE A 339 6.87 13.80 -4.77
N ILE A 340 7.69 12.88 -4.30
CA ILE A 340 8.01 11.62 -5.02
C ILE A 340 6.73 10.80 -5.23
N GLN A 341 5.91 10.61 -4.20
CA GLN A 341 4.63 9.90 -4.29
C GLN A 341 3.71 10.52 -5.35
N ARG A 342 3.61 11.84 -5.39
CA ARG A 342 2.78 12.58 -6.35
C ARG A 342 3.31 12.45 -7.76
N THR A 343 4.61 12.62 -7.96
CA THR A 343 5.25 12.53 -9.28
C THR A 343 5.13 11.12 -9.87
N LEU A 344 5.17 10.10 -9.01
CA LEU A 344 5.03 8.70 -9.40
C LEU A 344 3.57 8.20 -9.41
N GLY A 345 2.60 9.01 -8.97
CA GLY A 345 1.17 8.69 -9.08
C GLY A 345 0.57 7.89 -7.93
N GLN A 346 1.26 7.70 -6.79
CA GLN A 346 0.70 7.02 -5.62
C GLN A 346 0.88 7.87 -4.35
N VAL A 347 -0.11 8.68 -4.02
CA VAL A 347 -0.12 9.45 -2.77
C VAL A 347 -0.96 8.69 -1.73
N LEU A 348 -0.32 8.16 -0.70
CA LEU A 348 -1.02 7.45 0.38
C LEU A 348 -2.10 8.33 1.01
N LEU A 349 -3.22 7.72 1.39
CA LEU A 349 -4.42 8.35 1.95
C LEU A 349 -5.19 9.26 0.96
N TYR A 350 -4.75 9.30 -0.31
CA TYR A 350 -5.40 10.02 -1.40
C TYR A 350 -5.59 9.13 -2.65
N PRO A 351 -6.35 8.01 -2.54
CA PRO A 351 -6.62 7.20 -3.73
C PRO A 351 -7.38 8.01 -4.79
N PRO A 352 -7.18 7.73 -6.09
CA PRO A 352 -7.84 8.45 -7.17
C PRO A 352 -9.37 8.24 -7.15
N ASN A 353 -9.82 7.05 -6.80
CA ASN A 353 -11.23 6.66 -6.68
C ASN A 353 -11.41 5.49 -5.71
N VAL A 354 -12.63 4.96 -5.59
CA VAL A 354 -12.97 3.84 -4.69
C VAL A 354 -12.32 2.50 -5.10
N ALA A 355 -11.94 2.33 -6.37
CA ALA A 355 -11.23 1.15 -6.83
C ALA A 355 -9.73 1.17 -6.50
N GLY A 356 -9.24 2.22 -5.86
CA GLY A 356 -7.83 2.37 -5.50
C GLY A 356 -6.96 2.81 -6.67
N TRP A 357 -5.68 2.46 -6.59
CA TRP A 357 -4.71 2.71 -7.65
C TRP A 357 -4.69 1.54 -8.62
N PRO A 358 -4.66 1.82 -9.93
CA PRO A 358 -4.40 0.78 -10.92
C PRO A 358 -2.96 0.28 -10.74
N GLY A 359 -2.79 -1.00 -10.47
CA GLY A 359 -1.47 -1.62 -10.26
C GLY A 359 -0.72 -1.92 -11.55
N GLY A 360 0.43 -2.58 -11.42
CA GLY A 360 1.16 -3.18 -12.51
C GLY A 360 1.72 -2.18 -13.52
N ARG A 361 1.50 -2.46 -14.79
CA ARG A 361 1.99 -1.61 -15.90
C ARG A 361 1.48 -0.18 -15.85
N ASN A 362 0.35 0.08 -15.15
CA ASN A 362 -0.17 1.45 -15.02
C ASN A 362 0.71 2.37 -14.16
N TRP A 363 1.69 1.82 -13.44
CA TRP A 363 2.71 2.61 -12.76
C TRP A 363 3.76 3.20 -13.71
N ILE A 364 3.77 2.76 -14.97
CA ILE A 364 4.81 3.10 -15.93
C ILE A 364 4.19 3.81 -17.13
N ASP A 365 4.40 5.09 -17.22
CA ASP A 365 4.29 5.92 -18.42
C ASP A 365 5.66 6.54 -18.74
N SER A 366 5.78 7.27 -19.85
CA SER A 366 7.06 7.86 -20.27
C SER A 366 7.65 8.81 -19.22
N SER A 367 6.82 9.57 -18.51
CA SER A 367 7.26 10.54 -17.52
C SER A 367 7.65 9.88 -16.20
N SER A 368 6.82 8.95 -15.72
CA SER A 368 7.06 8.22 -14.49
C SER A 368 8.26 7.29 -14.62
N LEU A 369 8.46 6.63 -15.78
CA LEU A 369 9.64 5.80 -16.03
C LEU A 369 10.92 6.63 -15.99
N LEU A 370 10.94 7.77 -16.71
CA LEU A 370 12.11 8.65 -16.70
C LEU A 370 12.43 9.15 -15.29
N PHE A 371 11.42 9.51 -14.52
CA PHE A 371 11.62 9.96 -13.14
C PHE A 371 12.11 8.81 -12.24
N ARG A 372 11.56 7.59 -12.37
CA ARG A 372 12.02 6.40 -11.65
C ARG A 372 13.49 6.10 -11.89
N MET A 373 13.95 6.19 -13.15
CA MET A 373 15.34 5.94 -13.51
C MET A 373 16.29 7.06 -13.06
N LYS A 374 15.82 8.31 -12.97
CA LYS A 374 16.60 9.45 -12.48
C LYS A 374 16.59 9.61 -10.97
N LEU A 375 15.60 9.07 -10.29
CA LEU A 375 15.40 9.24 -8.84
C LEU A 375 16.62 8.80 -8.01
N PRO A 376 17.29 7.67 -8.28
CA PRO A 376 18.50 7.28 -7.56
C PRO A 376 19.62 8.33 -7.70
N ASP A 377 19.82 8.84 -8.89
CA ASP A 377 20.85 9.86 -9.18
C ASP A 377 20.57 11.16 -8.42
N LEU A 378 19.30 11.60 -8.42
CA LEU A 378 18.84 12.78 -7.68
C LEU A 378 19.04 12.66 -6.17
N ILE A 379 18.83 11.46 -5.63
CA ILE A 379 18.92 11.18 -4.18
C ILE A 379 20.38 10.96 -3.78
N LEU A 380 21.14 10.13 -4.54
CA LEU A 380 22.45 9.66 -4.10
C LEU A 380 23.61 10.59 -4.45
N ARG A 381 23.47 11.41 -5.49
CA ARG A 381 24.54 12.32 -5.96
C ARG A 381 24.34 13.77 -5.58
N SER A 382 23.23 14.15 -4.94
CA SER A 382 22.93 15.50 -4.43
C SER A 382 23.21 16.64 -5.44
N HIS A 383 23.03 16.39 -6.74
CA HIS A 383 23.19 17.41 -7.76
C HIS A 383 21.87 18.17 -7.93
N ALA A 384 21.97 19.50 -7.95
CA ALA A 384 20.85 20.38 -8.27
C ALA A 384 20.39 20.10 -9.72
N VAL A 385 19.39 19.25 -9.88
CA VAL A 385 18.77 18.99 -11.17
C VAL A 385 17.54 19.88 -11.28
N THR A 386 17.54 20.74 -12.27
CA THR A 386 16.38 21.55 -12.64
C THR A 386 15.35 20.62 -13.30
N LEU A 387 14.41 20.11 -12.51
CA LEU A 387 13.26 19.38 -13.03
C LEU A 387 12.28 20.40 -13.62
N GLN A 388 12.02 20.33 -14.91
CA GLN A 388 10.90 21.04 -15.54
C GLN A 388 9.70 20.09 -15.58
N PRO A 389 8.73 20.21 -14.65
CA PRO A 389 7.49 19.44 -14.71
C PRO A 389 6.66 19.93 -15.90
N LYS A 390 5.98 19.03 -16.59
CA LYS A 390 4.95 19.38 -17.56
C LYS A 390 3.86 20.22 -16.87
N GLN A 391 3.39 21.25 -17.56
CA GLN A 391 2.24 22.07 -17.17
C GLN A 391 0.95 21.24 -17.33
N ASP A 392 0.60 20.46 -16.32
CA ASP A 392 -0.75 19.96 -16.13
C ASP A 392 -1.39 20.76 -14.98
N GLY A 393 -2.53 21.37 -15.26
CA GLY A 393 -3.14 22.54 -14.62
C GLY A 393 -3.40 22.54 -13.10
N ASP A 394 -2.97 21.56 -12.30
CA ASP A 394 -3.28 21.46 -10.87
C ASP A 394 -2.08 21.53 -9.92
N VAL A 395 -0.86 21.70 -10.41
CA VAL A 395 0.34 21.78 -9.57
C VAL A 395 1.10 23.07 -9.89
N ASN A 396 1.37 23.88 -8.86
CA ASN A 396 2.21 25.07 -8.99
C ASN A 396 3.68 24.63 -9.20
N THR A 397 4.03 24.38 -10.48
CA THR A 397 5.30 23.82 -10.93
C THR A 397 6.47 24.80 -10.77
N GLU A 398 6.21 26.12 -10.72
CA GLU A 398 7.24 27.13 -10.52
C GLU A 398 7.86 27.08 -9.11
N LEU A 399 7.07 26.75 -8.08
CA LEU A 399 7.56 26.57 -6.72
C LEU A 399 8.44 25.31 -6.58
N LEU A 400 8.17 24.30 -7.39
CA LEU A 400 8.92 23.04 -7.40
C LEU A 400 10.24 23.18 -8.17
N ALA A 401 10.25 23.92 -9.28
CA ALA A 401 11.48 24.20 -10.06
C ALA A 401 12.49 25.06 -9.27
N ARG A 402 12.01 26.03 -8.48
CA ARG A 402 12.87 26.91 -7.65
C ARG A 402 13.44 26.24 -6.40
N ARG A 403 12.85 25.14 -5.90
CA ARG A 403 13.26 24.45 -4.68
C ARG A 403 13.76 23.02 -4.90
N GLY A 404 13.89 22.58 -6.14
CA GLY A 404 14.14 21.17 -6.48
C GLY A 404 15.44 20.60 -5.89
N GLY A 405 16.50 21.40 -5.81
CA GLY A 405 17.77 20.96 -5.21
C GLY A 405 17.68 20.71 -3.71
N ASP A 406 16.96 21.57 -2.99
CA ASP A 406 16.82 21.42 -1.52
C ASP A 406 15.86 20.30 -1.14
N LEU A 407 14.89 19.97 -2.02
CA LEU A 407 13.90 18.94 -1.74
C LEU A 407 14.45 17.52 -1.71
N MET A 408 15.56 17.22 -2.36
CA MET A 408 16.12 15.86 -2.45
C MET A 408 17.31 15.63 -1.49
N GLN A 409 17.48 16.50 -0.49
CA GLN A 409 18.51 16.30 0.51
C GLN A 409 18.19 15.09 1.39
N VAL A 410 19.12 14.15 1.43
CA VAL A 410 19.04 12.92 2.22
C VAL A 410 20.31 12.73 3.04
N GLU A 411 20.15 12.05 4.16
CA GLU A 411 21.26 11.47 4.93
C GLU A 411 21.31 9.98 4.63
N ILE A 412 22.51 9.49 4.30
CA ILE A 412 22.76 8.06 4.06
C ILE A 412 23.95 7.66 4.92
N ASN A 413 23.79 6.57 5.66
CA ASN A 413 24.92 5.99 6.40
C ASN A 413 25.80 5.14 5.44
N TRP A 414 26.57 5.85 4.62
CA TRP A 414 27.47 5.20 3.67
C TRP A 414 28.48 4.29 4.33
N ASP A 415 29.02 4.65 5.49
CA ASP A 415 30.01 3.82 6.21
C ASP A 415 29.44 2.44 6.56
N ALA A 416 28.19 2.37 7.03
CA ALA A 416 27.53 1.10 7.31
C ALA A 416 27.25 0.29 6.03
N PHE A 417 26.82 0.97 4.95
CA PHE A 417 26.57 0.33 3.67
C PHE A 417 27.86 -0.22 3.05
N GLU A 418 28.92 0.58 2.96
CA GLU A 418 30.23 0.22 2.43
C GLU A 418 30.87 -0.92 3.24
N LYS A 419 30.77 -0.85 4.57
CA LYS A 419 31.26 -1.90 5.47
C LYS A 419 30.61 -3.25 5.19
N SER A 420 29.35 -3.29 4.77
CA SER A 420 28.67 -4.56 4.45
C SER A 420 29.23 -5.25 3.19
N PHE A 421 30.00 -4.52 2.36
CA PHE A 421 30.70 -5.03 1.18
C PHE A 421 32.23 -5.11 1.35
N SER A 422 32.77 -4.86 2.53
CA SER A 422 34.23 -4.80 2.77
C SER A 422 34.99 -6.10 2.47
N GLY A 423 34.32 -7.25 2.44
CA GLY A 423 34.88 -8.53 2.05
C GLY A 423 34.85 -8.84 0.55
N VAL A 424 34.33 -7.95 -0.28
CA VAL A 424 34.14 -8.14 -1.72
C VAL A 424 35.30 -7.49 -2.47
N GLY A 425 35.96 -8.24 -3.35
CA GLY A 425 37.02 -7.71 -4.23
C GLY A 425 36.47 -6.64 -5.17
N SER A 426 37.34 -5.68 -5.53
CA SER A 426 36.93 -4.54 -6.34
C SER A 426 36.40 -4.89 -7.74
N ASP A 427 36.84 -6.01 -8.30
CA ASP A 427 36.39 -6.59 -9.57
C ASP A 427 35.04 -7.30 -9.46
N GLN A 428 34.66 -7.78 -8.28
CA GLN A 428 33.40 -8.46 -7.97
C GLN A 428 32.34 -7.53 -7.37
N LEU A 429 32.70 -6.30 -7.02
CA LEU A 429 31.81 -5.36 -6.32
C LEU A 429 30.53 -5.03 -7.11
N ALA A 430 30.65 -4.90 -8.43
CA ALA A 430 29.50 -4.62 -9.29
C ALA A 430 28.51 -5.79 -9.31
N ASP A 431 28.99 -7.01 -9.34
CA ASP A 431 28.17 -8.21 -9.34
C ASP A 431 27.51 -8.40 -7.96
N ALA A 432 28.27 -8.23 -6.87
CA ALA A 432 27.73 -8.32 -5.51
C ALA A 432 26.65 -7.25 -5.22
N LEU A 433 26.83 -6.03 -5.71
CA LEU A 433 25.80 -4.98 -5.62
C LEU A 433 24.58 -5.30 -6.50
N ALA A 434 24.78 -5.88 -7.68
CA ALA A 434 23.69 -6.32 -8.55
C ALA A 434 22.88 -7.45 -7.90
N ASP A 435 23.55 -8.45 -7.35
CA ASP A 435 22.91 -9.56 -6.63
C ASP A 435 22.09 -9.07 -5.42
N TYR A 436 22.53 -7.99 -4.78
CA TYR A 436 21.81 -7.39 -3.68
C TYR A 436 20.62 -6.53 -4.13
N LEU A 437 20.76 -5.72 -5.16
CA LEU A 437 19.76 -4.70 -5.53
C LEU A 437 18.73 -5.21 -6.56
N ILE A 438 19.12 -6.17 -7.38
CA ILE A 438 18.34 -6.64 -8.53
C ILE A 438 18.03 -8.13 -8.39
N GLN A 439 16.82 -8.53 -8.78
CA GLN A 439 16.38 -9.93 -8.71
C GLN A 439 16.51 -10.68 -10.04
N GLN A 440 16.98 -10.02 -11.08
CA GLN A 440 17.19 -10.57 -12.41
C GLN A 440 18.70 -10.51 -12.76
N PRO A 441 19.24 -11.50 -13.46
CA PRO A 441 20.63 -11.47 -13.84
C PRO A 441 20.92 -10.33 -14.83
N LEU A 442 22.02 -9.61 -14.62
CA LEU A 442 22.46 -8.57 -15.54
C LEU A 442 22.97 -9.15 -16.85
N GLY A 443 22.50 -8.59 -17.97
CA GLY A 443 23.07 -8.88 -19.29
C GLY A 443 24.52 -8.35 -19.40
N LYS A 444 25.33 -9.00 -20.28
CA LYS A 444 26.73 -8.61 -20.49
C LYS A 444 26.90 -7.14 -20.88
N THR A 445 26.02 -6.63 -21.73
CA THR A 445 26.03 -5.23 -22.17
C THR A 445 25.70 -4.27 -21.04
N GLN A 446 24.71 -4.59 -20.20
CA GLN A 446 24.33 -3.77 -19.05
C GLN A 446 25.47 -3.73 -18.03
N ARG A 447 26.10 -4.88 -17.73
CA ARG A 447 27.28 -4.96 -16.84
C ARG A 447 28.42 -4.09 -17.35
N ALA A 448 28.75 -4.13 -18.64
CA ALA A 448 29.79 -3.29 -19.23
C ALA A 448 29.45 -1.80 -19.09
N LEU A 449 28.22 -1.40 -19.33
CA LEU A 449 27.77 -0.01 -19.20
C LEU A 449 27.86 0.48 -17.75
N ILE A 450 27.46 -0.34 -16.77
CA ILE A 450 27.55 -0.01 -15.34
C ILE A 450 29.00 0.21 -14.92
N LEU A 451 29.90 -0.70 -15.34
CA LEU A 451 31.32 -0.58 -15.05
C LEU A 451 31.95 0.69 -15.69
N GLN A 452 31.53 1.04 -16.91
CA GLN A 452 31.95 2.26 -17.58
C GLN A 452 31.44 3.51 -16.84
N THR A 453 30.17 3.51 -16.38
CA THR A 453 29.58 4.65 -15.64
C THR A 453 30.24 4.86 -14.28
N ALA A 454 30.71 3.80 -13.62
CA ALA A 454 31.43 3.89 -12.35
C ALA A 454 32.84 4.46 -12.50
N GLY A 455 33.44 4.36 -13.69
CA GLY A 455 34.73 4.96 -14.04
C GLY A 455 35.89 4.48 -13.16
N SER A 456 36.99 5.26 -13.17
CA SER A 456 38.17 5.08 -12.30
C SER A 456 38.08 5.91 -11.01
N SER A 457 36.89 6.03 -10.43
CA SER A 457 36.64 6.80 -9.20
C SER A 457 37.37 6.19 -8.00
N ALA A 458 37.62 6.99 -6.97
CA ALA A 458 38.08 6.51 -5.67
C ALA A 458 37.17 5.39 -5.12
N PRO A 459 37.67 4.45 -4.32
CA PRO A 459 36.87 3.30 -3.84
C PRO A 459 35.51 3.69 -3.26
N ASP A 460 35.45 4.71 -2.43
CA ASP A 460 34.22 5.18 -1.77
C ASP A 460 33.22 5.76 -2.76
N GLU A 461 33.70 6.52 -3.76
CA GLU A 461 32.84 7.04 -4.83
C GLU A 461 32.38 5.93 -5.76
N ARG A 462 33.20 4.90 -5.96
CA ARG A 462 32.87 3.79 -6.86
C ARG A 462 31.65 3.00 -6.39
N ILE A 463 31.53 2.68 -5.09
CA ILE A 463 30.36 1.97 -4.56
C ILE A 463 29.09 2.81 -4.72
N ARG A 464 29.18 4.12 -4.48
CA ARG A 464 28.05 5.05 -4.63
C ARG A 464 27.59 5.16 -6.08
N ASN A 465 28.56 5.30 -7.00
CA ASN A 465 28.30 5.38 -8.44
C ASN A 465 27.70 4.08 -9.00
N LEU A 466 28.22 2.92 -8.59
CA LEU A 466 27.67 1.60 -8.96
C LEU A 466 26.23 1.43 -8.42
N THR A 467 26.01 1.79 -7.16
CA THR A 467 24.67 1.71 -6.53
C THR A 467 23.66 2.59 -7.28
N ALA A 468 24.01 3.84 -7.59
CA ALA A 468 23.15 4.73 -8.34
C ALA A 468 22.87 4.21 -9.75
N ALA A 469 23.87 3.71 -10.46
CA ALA A 469 23.72 3.15 -11.79
C ALA A 469 22.84 1.89 -11.81
N LEU A 470 23.01 0.98 -10.85
CA LEU A 470 22.17 -0.23 -10.71
C LEU A 470 20.73 0.11 -10.39
N MET A 471 20.49 1.04 -9.47
CA MET A 471 19.14 1.48 -9.10
C MET A 471 18.43 2.27 -10.22
N ALA A 472 19.17 2.82 -11.17
CA ALA A 472 18.62 3.47 -12.36
C ALA A 472 18.19 2.48 -13.45
N LEU A 473 18.49 1.19 -13.33
CA LEU A 473 18.09 0.19 -14.31
C LEU A 473 16.60 -0.14 -14.25
N PRO A 474 15.99 -0.54 -15.39
CA PRO A 474 14.63 -1.08 -15.42
C PRO A 474 14.44 -2.29 -14.49
N GLU A 475 15.44 -3.15 -14.37
CA GLU A 475 15.42 -4.34 -13.52
C GLU A 475 15.28 -4.00 -12.03
N TYR A 476 15.81 -2.88 -11.58
CA TYR A 476 15.61 -2.41 -10.22
C TYR A 476 14.15 -1.99 -9.94
N GLN A 477 13.40 -1.63 -10.98
CA GLN A 477 11.98 -1.28 -10.84
C GLN A 477 11.09 -2.51 -10.58
N LEU A 478 11.66 -3.72 -10.67
CA LEU A 478 10.98 -5.01 -10.49
C LEU A 478 11.26 -5.59 -9.08
N CYS A 479 10.33 -6.44 -8.62
CA CYS A 479 10.50 -7.23 -7.41
C CYS A 479 9.93 -8.64 -7.58
#